data_d76e147d19de7264681d78fed2e5c9b1
#
_entry.id   d76e147d19de7264681d78fed2e5c9b1
#
_cell.length_a   1.000
_cell.length_b   1.000
_cell.length_c   1.000
_cell.angle_alpha   90.00
_cell.angle_beta   90.00
_cell.angle_gamma   90.00
#
_symmetry.space_group_name_H-M   'P 1'
#
loop_
_entity.id
_entity.type
_entity.pdbx_description
1 polymer ?
#
loop_
_entity_poly.entity_id
_entity_poly.type
_entity_poly.pdbx_seq_one_letter_code
_entity_poly.pdbx_strand_id
1 'polypeptide(L)'
;MSEEFKVEIVNPEKSFLSKEDVTEVVVPAFEGEMGILKDHISIISFLKPGIITIHSKSGEGKFYVEDGIVEFKNNNLSILTSTIFNLADMDKSKQQDLPVSYTHLTLPTR
;
A
#
# COMPACT_ATOMS: atom_id res chain seq x y z
N MET A 1 -13.32 17.56 11.71
CA MET A 1 -12.67 17.72 10.81
C MET A 1 -11.99 16.67 10.28
N SER A 2 -12.09 16.48 9.14
CA SER A 2 -11.64 15.33 8.57
C SER A 2 -10.25 15.48 8.09
N GLU A 3 -9.43 14.52 8.37
CA GLU A 3 -8.10 14.46 7.82
C GLU A 3 -8.01 13.30 6.89
N GLU A 4 -9.07 13.01 6.19
CA GLU A 4 -9.13 11.85 5.32
C GLU A 4 -8.84 12.22 3.90
N PHE A 5 -8.31 11.28 3.16
CA PHE A 5 -8.09 11.44 1.74
C PHE A 5 -8.42 10.14 1.04
N LYS A 6 -8.42 10.17 -0.28
CA LYS A 6 -8.81 9.02 -1.07
C LYS A 6 -7.60 8.22 -1.50
N VAL A 7 -7.71 6.90 -1.41
CA VAL A 7 -6.67 6.01 -1.88
C VAL A 7 -7.28 5.04 -2.89
N GLU A 8 -6.59 4.85 -3.99
CA GLU A 8 -7.02 3.90 -4.98
C GLU A 8 -5.82 3.05 -5.38
N ILE A 9 -5.97 1.74 -5.33
CA ILE A 9 -4.93 0.83 -5.76
C ILE A 9 -5.46 0.10 -6.98
N VAL A 10 -4.70 0.17 -8.06
CA VAL A 10 -5.11 -0.36 -9.34
C VAL A 10 -4.04 -1.28 -9.86
N ASN A 11 -4.45 -2.42 -10.41
CA ASN A 11 -3.50 -3.23 -11.17
C ASN A 11 -3.98 -3.26 -12.61
N PRO A 12 -3.19 -3.80 -13.52
CA PRO A 12 -3.54 -3.68 -14.95
C PRO A 12 -4.88 -4.25 -15.32
N GLU A 13 -5.40 -5.16 -14.54
CA GLU A 13 -6.65 -5.80 -14.91
C GLU A 13 -7.85 -5.17 -14.28
N LYS A 14 -7.73 -4.55 -13.13
CA LYS A 14 -8.88 -3.97 -12.49
C LYS A 14 -8.48 -3.16 -11.28
N SER A 15 -9.44 -2.44 -10.75
CA SER A 15 -9.25 -1.72 -9.53
C SER A 15 -9.21 -2.72 -8.37
N PHE A 16 -8.21 -2.64 -7.54
CA PHE A 16 -8.05 -3.55 -6.43
C PHE A 16 -8.70 -3.02 -5.17
N LEU A 17 -8.58 -1.73 -4.93
CA LEU A 17 -9.08 -1.14 -3.71
C LEU A 17 -9.39 0.32 -3.93
N SER A 18 -10.45 0.81 -3.30
CA SER A 18 -10.75 2.23 -3.31
C SER A 18 -11.35 2.57 -1.95
N LYS A 19 -10.72 3.51 -1.24
CA LYS A 19 -11.17 3.93 0.07
C LYS A 19 -11.12 5.43 0.17
N GLU A 20 -12.05 6.00 0.90
CA GLU A 20 -12.09 7.45 1.04
C GLU A 20 -11.94 7.93 2.47
N ASP A 21 -11.83 7.04 3.43
CA ASP A 21 -11.70 7.40 4.83
C ASP A 21 -10.29 7.19 5.36
N VAL A 22 -9.31 7.35 4.49
CA VAL A 22 -7.92 7.05 4.82
C VAL A 22 -7.28 8.23 5.52
N THR A 23 -6.57 7.95 6.60
CA THR A 23 -5.90 9.00 7.34
C THR A 23 -4.40 9.01 7.13
N GLU A 24 -3.82 7.87 6.78
CA GLU A 24 -2.39 7.80 6.53
C GLU A 24 -2.07 6.57 5.71
N VAL A 25 -1.11 6.69 4.81
CA VAL A 25 -0.61 5.54 4.07
C VAL A 25 0.90 5.56 4.15
N VAL A 26 1.50 4.39 4.46
CA VAL A 26 2.94 4.26 4.44
C VAL A 26 3.28 3.33 3.29
N VAL A 27 4.15 3.78 2.41
CA VAL A 27 4.53 3.03 1.22
C VAL A 27 6.03 2.78 1.18
N PRO A 28 6.45 1.65 0.58
CA PRO A 28 7.87 1.35 0.45
C PRO A 28 8.43 2.00 -0.81
N ALA A 29 8.70 3.28 -0.73
CA ALA A 29 9.23 4.01 -1.87
C ALA A 29 10.70 3.68 -2.07
N PHE A 30 11.19 3.94 -3.27
CA PHE A 30 12.56 3.62 -3.60
C PHE A 30 13.56 4.26 -2.66
N GLU A 31 13.25 5.43 -2.15
CA GLU A 31 14.15 6.13 -1.25
C GLU A 31 13.98 5.74 0.21
N GLY A 32 13.04 4.88 0.51
CA GLY A 32 12.74 4.49 1.87
C GLY A 32 11.25 4.58 2.10
N GLU A 33 10.83 4.17 3.29
CA GLU A 33 9.41 4.25 3.62
C GLU A 33 8.97 5.69 3.65
N MET A 34 7.79 5.94 3.13
CA MET A 34 7.26 7.28 3.08
C MET A 34 5.83 7.29 3.59
N GLY A 35 5.54 8.15 4.56
CA GLY A 35 4.21 8.31 5.10
C GLY A 35 3.50 9.44 4.40
N ILE A 36 2.26 9.20 3.98
CA ILE A 36 1.47 10.19 3.26
C ILE A 36 0.23 10.51 4.07
N LEU A 37 0.05 11.79 4.36
CA LEU A 37 -1.09 12.27 5.11
C LEU A 37 -1.84 13.27 4.25
N LYS A 38 -3.02 13.67 4.72
CA LYS A 38 -3.78 14.65 3.98
C LYS A 38 -2.95 15.91 3.77
N ASP A 39 -3.12 16.51 2.62
CA ASP A 39 -2.43 17.74 2.23
C ASP A 39 -0.93 17.59 2.04
N HIS A 40 -0.45 16.36 1.95
CA HIS A 40 0.94 16.12 1.56
C HIS A 40 1.18 16.76 0.19
N ILE A 41 2.40 17.22 -0.05
CA ILE A 41 2.69 17.80 -1.34
C ILE A 41 2.57 16.74 -2.42
N SER A 42 2.34 17.18 -3.62
CA SER A 42 2.22 16.25 -4.74
C SER A 42 3.53 15.54 -4.97
N ILE A 43 3.46 14.25 -5.16
CA ILE A 43 4.64 13.45 -5.41
C ILE A 43 4.33 12.34 -6.40
N ILE A 44 5.38 11.83 -7.00
CA ILE A 44 5.28 10.60 -7.77
C ILE A 44 6.59 9.86 -7.51
N SER A 45 6.49 8.58 -7.22
CA SER A 45 7.66 7.81 -6.86
C SER A 45 7.45 6.36 -7.26
N PHE A 46 8.56 5.62 -7.41
CA PHE A 46 8.48 4.20 -7.66
C PHE A 46 8.48 3.44 -6.36
N LEU A 47 7.84 2.29 -6.37
CA LEU A 47 7.80 1.41 -5.20
C LEU A 47 8.81 0.30 -5.37
N LYS A 48 9.34 -0.16 -4.25
CA LYS A 48 10.18 -1.34 -4.22
C LYS A 48 9.44 -2.41 -3.44
N PRO A 49 9.91 -3.65 -3.44
CA PRO A 49 9.21 -4.70 -2.71
C PRO A 49 9.05 -4.34 -1.25
N GLY A 50 7.87 -4.47 -0.74
CA GLY A 50 7.60 -4.13 0.64
C GLY A 50 6.12 -4.09 0.93
N ILE A 51 5.77 -3.53 2.06
CA ILE A 51 4.41 -3.53 2.55
C ILE A 51 3.85 -2.13 2.55
N ILE A 52 2.65 -2.00 1.97
CA ILE A 52 1.89 -0.77 2.05
C ILE A 52 0.95 -0.91 3.24
N THR A 53 0.98 0.06 4.12
CA THR A 53 0.09 0.08 5.28
C THR A 53 -0.88 1.24 5.11
N ILE A 54 -2.17 0.94 5.16
CA ILE A 54 -3.21 1.95 5.02
C ILE A 54 -3.95 2.06 6.35
N HIS A 55 -3.93 3.24 6.94
CA HIS A 55 -4.67 3.52 8.16
C HIS A 55 -5.91 4.30 7.78
N SER A 56 -7.06 3.82 8.18
CA SER A 56 -8.31 4.50 7.88
C SER A 56 -9.20 4.44 9.09
N LYS A 57 -10.27 5.21 9.07
CA LYS A 57 -11.20 5.18 10.17
C LYS A 57 -11.90 3.85 10.30
N SER A 58 -12.00 3.13 9.22
CA SER A 58 -12.63 1.82 9.27
C SER A 58 -11.65 0.71 9.66
N GLY A 59 -10.38 1.02 9.80
CA GLY A 59 -9.40 0.02 10.22
C GLY A 59 -8.10 0.13 9.48
N GLU A 60 -7.23 -0.84 9.71
CA GLU A 60 -5.91 -0.83 9.12
C GLU A 60 -5.81 -1.96 8.11
N GLY A 61 -5.19 -1.70 6.99
CA GLY A 61 -4.95 -2.72 5.99
C GLY A 61 -3.49 -2.78 5.62
N LYS A 62 -3.00 -3.97 5.34
CA LYS A 62 -1.62 -4.16 4.92
C LYS A 62 -1.59 -4.98 3.65
N PHE A 63 -0.76 -4.56 2.72
CA PHE A 63 -0.68 -5.20 1.43
C PHE A 63 0.77 -5.31 1.01
N TYR A 64 1.16 -6.46 0.49
CA TYR A 64 2.51 -6.63 -0.03
C TYR A 64 2.52 -6.34 -1.51
N VAL A 65 3.49 -5.54 -1.96
CA VAL A 65 3.66 -5.25 -3.37
C VAL A 65 5.11 -5.52 -3.74
N GLU A 66 5.34 -5.83 -5.00
CA GLU A 66 6.69 -6.06 -5.48
C GLU A 66 7.22 -4.91 -6.31
N ASP A 67 6.35 -4.11 -6.87
CA ASP A 67 6.77 -2.95 -7.63
C ASP A 67 5.56 -2.06 -7.81
N GLY A 68 5.77 -0.94 -8.43
CA GLY A 68 4.66 -0.07 -8.74
C GLY A 68 5.06 1.38 -8.75
N ILE A 69 4.04 2.20 -8.93
CA ILE A 69 4.21 3.65 -8.94
C ILE A 69 3.16 4.21 -7.99
N VAL A 70 3.58 5.14 -7.15
CA VAL A 70 2.66 5.84 -6.26
C VAL A 70 2.63 7.30 -6.67
N GLU A 71 1.44 7.86 -6.73
CA GLU A 71 1.26 9.26 -7.07
C GLU A 71 0.26 9.86 -6.11
N PHE A 72 0.59 11.01 -5.53
CA PHE A 72 -0.32 11.72 -4.65
C PHE A 72 -0.53 13.12 -5.20
N LYS A 73 -1.79 13.50 -5.36
CA LYS A 73 -2.11 14.79 -5.91
C LYS A 73 -3.52 15.16 -5.51
N ASN A 74 -3.71 16.37 -5.00
CA ASN A 74 -5.04 16.87 -4.63
C ASN A 74 -5.76 15.92 -3.68
N ASN A 75 -5.04 15.43 -2.71
CA ASN A 75 -5.59 14.51 -1.70
C ASN A 75 -6.16 13.24 -2.32
N ASN A 76 -5.58 12.82 -3.43
CA ASN A 76 -5.89 11.54 -4.02
C ASN A 76 -4.60 10.76 -4.18
N LEU A 77 -4.54 9.59 -3.58
CA LEU A 77 -3.38 8.73 -3.69
C LEU A 77 -3.70 7.60 -4.64
N SER A 78 -2.91 7.48 -5.68
CA SER A 78 -3.07 6.41 -6.65
C SER A 78 -1.86 5.51 -6.61
N ILE A 79 -2.08 4.22 -6.49
CA ILE A 79 -1.00 3.25 -6.50
C ILE A 79 -1.27 2.29 -7.63
N LEU A 80 -0.33 2.19 -8.55
CA LEU A 80 -0.42 1.27 -9.67
C LEU A 80 0.62 0.20 -9.48
N THR A 81 0.19 -1.04 -9.40
CA THR A 81 1.11 -2.15 -9.18
C THR A 81 0.61 -3.36 -9.94
N SER A 82 1.53 -4.19 -10.39
CA SER A 82 1.15 -5.40 -11.09
C SER A 82 1.02 -6.58 -10.14
N THR A 83 1.56 -6.50 -8.95
CA THR A 83 1.53 -7.61 -8.01
C THR A 83 1.18 -7.09 -6.64
N ILE A 84 0.06 -7.53 -6.10
CA ILE A 84 -0.36 -7.10 -4.79
C ILE A 84 -1.07 -8.23 -4.08
N PHE A 85 -0.79 -8.39 -2.80
CA PHE A 85 -1.43 -9.40 -1.97
C PHE A 85 -1.97 -8.75 -0.71
N ASN A 86 -3.18 -9.09 -0.36
CA ASN A 86 -3.79 -8.61 0.88
C ASN A 86 -3.34 -9.52 2.01
N LEU A 87 -2.57 -8.99 2.93
CA LEU A 87 -1.98 -9.81 3.99
C LEU A 87 -3.02 -10.39 4.94
N ALA A 88 -4.13 -9.70 5.11
CA ALA A 88 -5.16 -10.23 5.98
C ALA A 88 -5.73 -11.54 5.44
N ASP A 89 -5.90 -11.61 4.13
CA ASP A 89 -6.38 -12.82 3.52
C ASP A 89 -5.37 -13.93 3.62
N MET A 90 -4.11 -13.60 3.46
CA MET A 90 -3.09 -14.62 3.50
C MET A 90 -2.88 -15.17 4.88
N ASP A 91 -3.00 -14.33 5.90
CA ASP A 91 -2.86 -14.79 7.24
C ASP A 91 -3.84 -15.86 7.59
N LYS A 92 -5.00 -15.82 7.00
CA LYS A 92 -5.96 -16.79 7.34
C LYS A 92 -5.74 -18.10 6.70
N SER A 93 -5.14 -18.15 5.56
CA SER A 93 -5.19 -19.39 4.86
C SER A 93 -3.92 -19.92 4.35
N LYS A 94 -3.33 -19.39 3.37
CA LYS A 94 -2.33 -20.10 2.64
C LYS A 94 -1.03 -19.45 2.65
N GLN A 95 -0.33 -19.61 3.73
CA GLN A 95 0.96 -18.98 3.79
C GLN A 95 1.92 -19.48 2.77
N GLN A 96 1.74 -20.71 2.34
CA GLN A 96 2.63 -21.23 1.31
C GLN A 96 2.41 -20.56 -0.03
N ASP A 97 1.35 -19.79 -0.16
CA ASP A 97 1.16 -19.04 -1.38
C ASP A 97 1.95 -17.74 -1.41
N LEU A 98 2.62 -17.41 -0.33
CA LEU A 98 3.38 -16.19 -0.30
C LEU A 98 4.61 -16.29 -1.18
N PRO A 99 4.99 -15.19 -1.83
CA PRO A 99 6.22 -15.20 -2.61
C PRO A 99 7.42 -15.43 -1.70
N VAL A 100 8.44 -16.03 -2.23
CA VAL A 100 9.64 -16.27 -1.47
C VAL A 100 10.23 -14.96 -0.97
N SER A 101 10.19 -13.93 -1.80
CA SER A 101 10.76 -12.67 -1.39
C SER A 101 10.01 -12.07 -0.22
N TYR A 102 8.72 -12.24 -0.16
CA TYR A 102 7.98 -11.72 0.96
C TYR A 102 8.32 -12.51 2.23
N THR A 103 8.39 -13.81 2.13
CA THR A 103 8.73 -14.63 3.27
C THR A 103 10.08 -14.26 3.81
N HIS A 104 11.01 -14.00 2.93
CA HIS A 104 12.34 -13.63 3.34
C HIS A 104 12.35 -12.27 4.02
N LEU A 105 11.53 -11.36 3.57
CA LEU A 105 11.48 -10.04 4.17
C LEU A 105 10.90 -10.07 5.56
N THR A 106 9.93 -10.93 5.81
CA THR A 106 9.30 -10.90 7.10
C THR A 106 10.07 -11.63 8.17
N LEU A 107 10.78 -12.66 7.82
CA LEU A 107 11.48 -13.41 8.82
C LEU A 107 12.47 -12.62 9.63
N PRO A 108 13.29 -11.82 9.02
CA PRO A 108 14.29 -11.11 9.81
C PRO A 108 13.69 -10.07 10.71
N THR A 109 12.52 -9.70 10.49
CA THR A 109 11.99 -8.64 11.29
C THR A 109 11.41 -9.13 12.56
N ARG A 110 11.48 -10.30 12.79
CA ARG A 110 10.87 -10.78 13.90
C ARG A 110 11.51 -10.90 14.90
#